data_d62926a1d242c7d8b59464efcc24ac8c
#
_entry.id   d62926a1d242c7d8b59464efcc24ac8c
#
_cell.length_a   1.000
_cell.length_b   1.000
_cell.length_c   1.000
_cell.angle_alpha   90.00
_cell.angle_beta   90.00
_cell.angle_gamma   90.00
#
_symmetry.space_group_name_H-M   'P 1'
#
loop_
_entity.id
_entity.type
_entity.pdbx_description
1 polymer ?
#
loop_
_entity_poly.entity_id
_entity_poly.type
_entity_poly.pdbx_seq_one_letter_code
_entity_poly.pdbx_strand_id
1 'polypeptide(L)'
;MKPFHKFKQRVEKLGLYNALKFTWGKAMVGRHRKVILGLKEPEDRFTKIYLSNHWNSPESSSGEGSTIENTQNIRNELPKIFKKYEIESMLDAPCGDFNWMRLVTQKSAIRYVGGDIVKPMIKKNQAQYGNNDTSFLHL
;
A
#
# COMPACT_ATOMS: atom_id res chain seq x y z
N MET A 1 -5.93 30.03 -16.09
CA MET A 1 -7.40 30.07 -15.90
C MET A 1 -7.69 30.22 -14.40
N LYS A 2 -8.45 31.28 -14.02
CA LYS A 2 -8.70 31.60 -12.60
C LYS A 2 -9.52 30.49 -11.92
N PRO A 3 -9.30 30.18 -10.63
CA PRO A 3 -9.98 29.07 -9.91
C PRO A 3 -11.51 29.15 -9.95
N PHE A 4 -12.05 30.36 -9.95
CA PHE A 4 -13.49 30.65 -9.99
C PHE A 4 -14.16 30.19 -11.30
N HIS A 5 -13.51 30.32 -12.43
CA HIS A 5 -14.03 29.87 -13.72
C HIS A 5 -14.19 28.36 -13.80
N LYS A 6 -13.20 27.63 -13.27
CA LYS A 6 -13.27 26.15 -13.18
C LYS A 6 -14.36 25.67 -12.23
N PHE A 7 -14.64 26.39 -11.16
CA PHE A 7 -15.73 26.06 -10.24
C PHE A 7 -17.08 26.25 -10.91
N LYS A 8 -17.30 27.40 -11.60
CA LYS A 8 -18.54 27.68 -12.34
C LYS A 8 -18.85 26.61 -13.38
N GLN A 9 -17.88 26.20 -14.18
CA GLN A 9 -18.04 25.11 -15.16
C GLN A 9 -18.42 23.77 -14.53
N ARG A 10 -17.93 23.48 -13.31
CA ARG A 10 -18.30 22.27 -12.56
C ARG A 10 -19.71 22.33 -12.01
N VAL A 11 -20.15 23.49 -11.52
CA VAL A 11 -21.53 23.68 -11.07
C VAL A 11 -22.52 23.47 -12.21
N GLU A 12 -22.21 23.99 -13.40
CA GLU A 12 -23.02 23.80 -14.60
C GLU A 12 -23.08 22.32 -15.04
N LYS A 13 -21.95 21.59 -14.93
CA LYS A 13 -21.85 20.20 -15.38
C LYS A 13 -22.35 19.17 -14.36
N LEU A 14 -22.17 19.37 -13.08
CA LEU A 14 -22.35 18.38 -12.03
C LEU A 14 -23.38 18.76 -10.97
N GLY A 15 -23.91 20.01 -11.01
CA GLY A 15 -24.73 20.60 -9.95
C GLY A 15 -23.90 21.11 -8.77
N LEU A 16 -24.47 22.05 -8.03
CA LEU A 16 -23.77 22.77 -6.93
C LEU A 16 -23.26 21.83 -5.84
N TYR A 17 -24.06 20.87 -5.39
CA TYR A 17 -23.69 19.92 -4.34
C TYR A 17 -22.46 19.06 -4.73
N ASN A 18 -22.47 18.49 -5.92
CA ASN A 18 -21.34 17.67 -6.41
C ASN A 18 -20.11 18.51 -6.71
N ALA A 19 -20.26 19.73 -7.20
CA ALA A 19 -19.17 20.66 -7.40
C ALA A 19 -18.48 21.07 -6.09
N LEU A 20 -19.26 21.32 -5.02
CA LEU A 20 -18.75 21.58 -3.67
C LEU A 20 -18.05 20.36 -3.08
N LYS A 21 -18.67 19.17 -3.15
CA LYS A 21 -18.09 17.92 -2.68
C LYS A 21 -16.75 17.63 -3.37
N PHE A 22 -16.66 17.85 -4.68
CA PHE A 22 -15.45 17.65 -5.46
C PHE A 22 -14.32 18.64 -5.09
N THR A 23 -14.66 19.94 -4.90
CA THR A 23 -13.66 20.96 -4.51
C THR A 23 -13.17 20.75 -3.07
N TRP A 24 -14.05 20.37 -2.16
CA TRP A 24 -13.71 20.07 -0.77
C TRP A 24 -12.83 18.81 -0.67
N GLY A 25 -13.17 17.76 -1.42
CA GLY A 25 -12.37 16.56 -1.52
C GLY A 25 -10.95 16.85 -1.99
N LYS A 26 -10.77 17.64 -3.06
CA LYS A 26 -9.43 18.07 -3.53
C LYS A 26 -8.66 18.91 -2.51
N ALA A 27 -9.33 19.82 -1.80
CA ALA A 27 -8.70 20.62 -0.76
C ALA A 27 -8.24 19.77 0.43
N MET A 28 -9.04 18.79 0.85
CA MET A 28 -8.67 17.84 1.92
C MET A 28 -7.50 16.94 1.51
N VAL A 29 -7.52 16.37 0.29
CA VAL A 29 -6.41 15.56 -0.24
C VAL A 29 -5.13 16.38 -0.33
N GLY A 30 -5.20 17.63 -0.81
CA GLY A 30 -4.04 18.54 -0.87
C GLY A 30 -3.47 18.87 0.51
N ARG A 31 -4.32 19.06 1.53
CA ARG A 31 -3.90 19.32 2.92
C ARG A 31 -3.25 18.07 3.54
N HIS A 32 -3.84 16.90 3.34
CA HIS A 32 -3.31 15.61 3.80
C HIS A 32 -1.91 15.33 3.20
N ARG A 33 -1.78 15.54 1.89
CA ARG A 33 -0.50 15.40 1.18
C ARG A 33 0.58 16.33 1.74
N LYS A 34 0.26 17.60 2.04
CA LYS A 34 1.20 18.55 2.64
C LYS A 34 1.67 18.10 4.02
N VAL A 35 0.77 17.56 4.85
CA VAL A 35 1.10 17.02 6.18
C VAL A 35 2.06 15.83 6.04
N ILE A 36 1.75 14.87 5.17
CA ILE A 36 2.61 13.70 4.95
C ILE A 36 4.00 14.10 4.44
N LEU A 37 4.07 15.01 3.46
CA LEU A 37 5.34 15.48 2.90
C LEU A 37 6.16 16.33 3.88
N GLY A 38 5.53 16.90 4.91
CA GLY A 38 6.19 17.67 5.96
C GLY A 38 6.84 16.81 7.05
N LEU A 39 6.53 15.52 7.11
CA LEU A 39 7.16 14.60 8.06
C LEU A 39 8.60 14.30 7.61
N LYS A 40 9.56 14.47 8.51
CA LYS A 40 10.99 14.28 8.22
C LYS A 40 11.36 12.81 8.20
N GLU A 41 10.91 12.08 9.23
CA GLU A 41 11.24 10.66 9.39
C GLU A 41 10.44 9.78 8.44
N PRO A 42 11.09 8.86 7.71
CA PRO A 42 10.42 7.93 6.82
C PRO A 42 9.36 7.08 7.51
N GLU A 43 9.62 6.57 8.72
CA GLU A 43 8.68 5.78 9.50
C GLU A 43 7.37 6.52 9.75
N ASP A 44 7.43 7.77 10.22
CA ASP A 44 6.26 8.62 10.48
C ASP A 44 5.45 8.87 9.21
N ARG A 45 6.18 9.13 8.12
CA ARG A 45 5.58 9.39 6.80
C ARG A 45 4.80 8.17 6.29
N PHE A 46 5.45 7.00 6.25
CA PHE A 46 4.82 5.78 5.74
C PHE A 46 3.75 5.25 6.71
N THR A 47 3.93 5.41 8.02
CA THR A 47 2.89 5.11 9.01
C THR A 47 1.65 5.97 8.78
N LYS A 48 1.81 7.28 8.50
CA LYS A 48 0.67 8.15 8.18
C LYS A 48 -0.02 7.76 6.88
N ILE A 49 0.74 7.40 5.84
CA ILE A 49 0.24 6.89 4.57
C ILE A 49 -0.63 5.64 4.80
N TYR A 50 -0.11 4.68 5.55
CA TYR A 50 -0.80 3.44 5.89
C TYR A 50 -2.11 3.69 6.66
N LEU A 51 -2.03 4.42 7.78
CA LEU A 51 -3.19 4.68 8.66
C LEU A 51 -4.30 5.49 7.98
N SER A 52 -3.95 6.33 7.00
CA SER A 52 -4.92 7.14 6.27
C SER A 52 -5.43 6.49 4.98
N ASN A 53 -4.98 5.29 4.65
CA ASN A 53 -5.18 4.68 3.32
C ASN A 53 -4.94 5.68 2.18
N HIS A 54 -3.78 6.35 2.24
CA HIS A 54 -3.45 7.46 1.34
C HIS A 54 -3.50 7.05 -0.15
N TRP A 55 -3.12 5.81 -0.45
CA TRP A 55 -3.17 5.26 -1.80
C TRP A 55 -4.59 5.00 -2.29
N ASN A 56 -5.59 5.06 -1.39
CA ASN A 56 -7.01 4.86 -1.68
C ASN A 56 -7.29 3.57 -2.46
N SER A 57 -6.48 2.54 -2.23
CA SER A 57 -6.71 1.22 -2.80
C SER A 57 -7.69 0.45 -1.93
N PRO A 58 -8.73 -0.15 -2.51
CA PRO A 58 -9.71 -0.94 -1.76
C PRO A 58 -9.17 -2.31 -1.34
N GLU A 59 -8.09 -2.77 -1.98
CA GLU A 59 -7.54 -4.11 -1.80
C GLU A 59 -6.29 -4.11 -0.93
N SER A 60 -5.33 -3.23 -1.22
CA SER A 60 -4.01 -3.22 -0.58
C SER A 60 -3.68 -1.85 0.00
N SER A 61 -3.33 -1.80 1.28
CA SER A 61 -2.84 -0.57 1.92
C SER A 61 -1.44 -0.15 1.44
N SER A 62 -0.74 -1.02 0.72
CA SER A 62 0.53 -0.74 0.03
C SER A 62 0.33 -0.11 -1.35
N GLY A 63 -0.93 0.08 -1.79
CA GLY A 63 -1.31 0.74 -3.03
C GLY A 63 -1.60 -0.22 -4.18
N GLU A 64 -1.99 0.36 -5.34
CA GLU A 64 -2.43 -0.41 -6.51
C GLU A 64 -1.37 -1.36 -7.07
N GLY A 65 -0.09 -1.02 -6.97
CA GLY A 65 1.02 -1.89 -7.39
C GLY A 65 1.09 -3.21 -6.64
N SER A 66 0.44 -3.30 -5.47
CA SER A 66 0.40 -4.49 -4.60
C SER A 66 -0.93 -5.25 -4.69
N THR A 67 -1.77 -4.96 -5.67
CA THR A 67 -3.01 -5.71 -5.92
C THR A 67 -2.74 -7.08 -6.55
N ILE A 68 -3.69 -8.00 -6.39
CA ILE A 68 -3.59 -9.34 -6.99
C ILE A 68 -3.49 -9.26 -8.51
N GLU A 69 -4.22 -8.34 -9.14
CA GLU A 69 -4.17 -8.14 -10.58
C GLU A 69 -2.77 -7.69 -11.03
N ASN A 70 -2.26 -6.60 -10.45
CA ASN A 70 -0.98 -6.00 -10.87
C ASN A 70 0.24 -6.87 -10.54
N THR A 71 0.12 -7.79 -9.59
CA THR A 71 1.20 -8.70 -9.19
C THR A 71 1.14 -10.07 -9.85
N GLN A 72 0.23 -10.30 -10.80
CA GLN A 72 0.03 -11.61 -11.41
C GLN A 72 1.32 -12.19 -12.00
N ASN A 73 2.08 -11.42 -12.75
CA ASN A 73 3.32 -11.88 -13.38
C ASN A 73 4.36 -12.28 -12.34
N ILE A 74 4.66 -11.42 -11.37
CA ILE A 74 5.65 -11.72 -10.33
C ILE A 74 5.26 -12.92 -9.48
N ARG A 75 3.96 -13.07 -9.15
CA ARG A 75 3.43 -14.24 -8.41
C ARG A 75 3.57 -15.56 -9.17
N ASN A 76 3.58 -15.51 -10.49
CA ASN A 76 3.79 -16.70 -11.34
C ASN A 76 5.27 -17.04 -11.51
N GLU A 77 6.14 -16.05 -11.47
CA GLU A 77 7.58 -16.25 -11.72
C GLU A 77 8.37 -16.57 -10.46
N LEU A 78 8.05 -15.95 -9.31
CA LEU A 78 8.82 -16.15 -8.07
C LEU A 78 8.93 -17.63 -7.66
N PRO A 79 7.87 -18.46 -7.67
CA PRO A 79 7.99 -19.87 -7.32
C PRO A 79 8.93 -20.65 -8.25
N LYS A 80 8.98 -20.27 -9.52
CA LYS A 80 9.91 -20.88 -10.50
C LYS A 80 11.37 -20.52 -10.20
N ILE A 81 11.59 -19.26 -9.80
CA ILE A 81 12.91 -18.75 -9.38
C ILE A 81 13.36 -19.48 -8.13
N PHE A 82 12.48 -19.59 -7.12
CA PHE A 82 12.78 -20.32 -5.87
C PHE A 82 13.20 -21.76 -6.14
N LYS A 83 12.45 -22.45 -6.98
CA LYS A 83 12.76 -23.83 -7.37
C LYS A 83 14.06 -23.93 -8.19
N LYS A 84 14.26 -23.03 -9.17
CA LYS A 84 15.42 -23.06 -10.06
C LYS A 84 16.74 -22.83 -9.33
N TYR A 85 16.72 -21.97 -8.31
CA TYR A 85 17.92 -21.58 -7.56
C TYR A 85 17.98 -22.19 -6.15
N GLU A 86 17.10 -23.15 -5.86
CA GLU A 86 17.01 -23.85 -4.57
C GLU A 86 16.95 -22.89 -3.38
N ILE A 87 16.12 -21.81 -3.53
CA ILE A 87 15.96 -20.79 -2.48
C ILE A 87 15.06 -21.32 -1.38
N GLU A 88 15.62 -21.48 -0.19
CA GLU A 88 14.91 -21.98 1.00
C GLU A 88 14.39 -20.88 1.93
N SER A 89 14.92 -19.66 1.79
CA SER A 89 14.51 -18.52 2.60
C SER A 89 14.57 -17.22 1.84
N MET A 90 13.70 -16.26 2.21
CA MET A 90 13.60 -14.94 1.60
C MET A 90 13.42 -13.87 2.67
N LEU A 91 14.17 -12.79 2.55
CA LEU A 91 13.90 -11.51 3.21
C LEU A 91 13.25 -10.56 2.21
N ASP A 92 12.08 -10.04 2.54
CA ASP A 92 11.32 -9.07 1.75
C ASP A 92 11.24 -7.74 2.52
N ALA A 93 11.94 -6.73 2.05
CA ALA A 93 11.99 -5.43 2.71
C ALA A 93 12.05 -4.28 1.67
N PRO A 94 11.03 -3.41 1.62
CA PRO A 94 9.81 -3.36 2.45
C PRO A 94 8.73 -4.37 2.01
N CYS A 95 8.19 -5.14 2.96
CA CYS A 95 7.20 -6.19 2.65
C CYS A 95 5.77 -5.68 2.44
N GLY A 96 5.47 -4.45 2.87
CA GLY A 96 4.12 -3.90 2.81
C GLY A 96 3.12 -4.72 3.62
N ASP A 97 1.86 -4.73 3.17
CA ASP A 97 0.73 -5.38 3.84
C ASP A 97 0.59 -6.89 3.55
N PHE A 98 1.59 -7.49 2.90
CA PHE A 98 1.64 -8.91 2.55
C PHE A 98 0.47 -9.39 1.66
N ASN A 99 -0.23 -8.48 0.99
CA ASN A 99 -1.44 -8.80 0.23
C ASN A 99 -1.23 -9.88 -0.84
N TRP A 100 -0.24 -9.71 -1.69
CA TRP A 100 0.02 -10.63 -2.79
C TRP A 100 1.06 -11.70 -2.44
N MET A 101 2.06 -11.35 -1.61
CA MET A 101 3.18 -12.24 -1.30
C MET A 101 2.72 -13.48 -0.51
N ARG A 102 1.64 -13.38 0.28
CA ARG A 102 1.00 -14.52 0.94
C ARG A 102 0.60 -15.64 -0.03
N LEU A 103 0.21 -15.29 -1.27
CA LEU A 103 -0.15 -16.28 -2.29
C LEU A 103 1.06 -16.98 -2.91
N VAL A 104 2.23 -16.36 -2.85
CA VAL A 104 3.51 -16.96 -3.26
C VAL A 104 4.01 -17.90 -2.17
N THR A 105 4.04 -17.44 -0.92
CA THR A 105 4.52 -18.26 0.20
C THR A 105 3.67 -19.50 0.43
N GLN A 106 2.34 -19.41 0.24
CA GLN A 106 1.44 -20.57 0.33
C GLN A 106 1.72 -21.67 -0.72
N LYS A 107 2.35 -21.31 -1.85
CA LYS A 107 2.68 -22.23 -2.95
C LYS A 107 4.14 -22.66 -2.98
N SER A 108 4.95 -22.11 -2.09
CA SER A 108 6.40 -22.29 -2.09
C SER A 108 6.85 -22.74 -0.71
N ALA A 109 7.64 -23.80 -0.63
CA ALA A 109 8.22 -24.28 0.63
C ALA A 109 9.45 -23.42 1.00
N ILE A 110 9.23 -22.14 1.33
CA ILE A 110 10.29 -21.20 1.74
C ILE A 110 10.01 -20.63 3.13
N ARG A 111 11.06 -20.35 3.85
CA ARG A 111 10.99 -19.52 5.06
C ARG A 111 10.97 -18.05 4.63
N TYR A 112 9.96 -17.33 5.06
CA TYR A 112 9.74 -15.92 4.69
C TYR A 112 9.90 -15.01 5.91
N VAL A 113 10.66 -13.94 5.72
CA VAL A 113 10.78 -12.86 6.69
C VAL A 113 10.40 -11.56 6.00
N GLY A 114 9.29 -10.95 6.39
CA GLY A 114 8.86 -9.63 5.92
C GLY A 114 9.35 -8.53 6.85
N GLY A 115 10.08 -7.55 6.34
CA GLY A 115 10.54 -6.37 7.05
C GLY A 115 9.88 -5.09 6.57
N ASP A 116 9.45 -4.22 7.48
CA ASP A 116 8.93 -2.89 7.12
C ASP A 116 9.07 -1.91 8.28
N ILE A 117 9.19 -0.61 7.96
CA ILE A 117 9.27 0.47 8.95
C ILE A 117 7.90 0.87 9.52
N VAL A 118 6.79 0.37 8.97
CA VAL A 118 5.43 0.69 9.41
C VAL A 118 5.00 -0.27 10.52
N LYS A 119 5.36 0.05 11.75
CA LYS A 119 5.13 -0.77 12.94
C LYS A 119 3.69 -1.31 13.12
N PRO A 120 2.60 -0.50 12.96
CA PRO A 120 1.24 -1.02 13.08
C PRO A 120 0.90 -2.06 12.00
N MET A 121 1.43 -1.92 10.80
CA MET A 121 1.25 -2.88 9.71
C MET A 121 1.97 -4.20 10.00
N ILE A 122 3.21 -4.13 10.45
CA ILE A 122 4.01 -5.31 10.86
C ILE A 122 3.33 -6.08 11.99
N LYS A 123 2.81 -5.39 13.01
CA LYS A 123 2.04 -6.06 14.09
C LYS A 123 0.81 -6.79 13.55
N LYS A 124 0.08 -6.15 12.62
CA LYS A 124 -1.07 -6.78 11.97
C LYS A 124 -0.67 -7.99 11.14
N ASN A 125 0.38 -7.87 10.31
CA ASN A 125 0.89 -8.97 9.50
C ASN A 125 1.32 -10.15 10.37
N GLN A 126 2.07 -9.91 11.45
CA GLN A 126 2.52 -10.95 12.36
C GLN A 126 1.34 -11.67 13.03
N ALA A 127 0.32 -10.92 13.47
CA ALA A 127 -0.86 -11.49 14.12
C ALA A 127 -1.73 -12.30 13.14
N GLN A 128 -1.78 -11.90 11.87
CA GLN A 128 -2.68 -12.49 10.88
C GLN A 128 -2.03 -13.63 10.08
N TYR A 129 -0.73 -13.54 9.80
CA TYR A 129 -0.02 -14.42 8.87
C TYR A 129 1.22 -15.11 9.47
N GLY A 130 1.68 -14.66 10.65
CA GLY A 130 2.85 -15.24 11.32
C GLY A 130 2.63 -16.72 11.68
N ASN A 131 3.63 -17.55 11.37
CA ASN A 131 3.67 -18.98 11.69
C ASN A 131 5.15 -19.45 11.75
N ASN A 132 5.40 -20.76 11.77
CA ASN A 132 6.76 -21.31 11.87
C ASN A 132 7.67 -20.92 10.68
N ASP A 133 7.10 -20.72 9.50
CA ASP A 133 7.83 -20.43 8.26
C ASP A 133 7.69 -18.97 7.79
N THR A 134 6.78 -18.20 8.41
CA THR A 134 6.50 -16.82 8.05
C THR A 134 6.57 -15.93 9.28
N SER A 135 7.45 -14.93 9.25
CA SER A 135 7.61 -13.96 10.34
C SER A 135 7.75 -12.53 9.81
N PHE A 136 7.49 -11.55 10.68
CA PHE A 136 7.54 -10.13 10.31
C PHE A 136 8.35 -9.32 11.32
N LEU A 137 9.22 -8.43 10.80
CA LEU A 137 10.13 -7.60 11.58
C LEU A 137 9.83 -6.12 11.35
N HIS A 138 9.81 -5.34 12.44
CA HIS A 138 9.88 -3.89 12.36
C HIS A 138 11.35 -3.48 12.18
N LEU A 139 11.64 -2.72 11.13
CA LEU A 139 12.98 -2.24 10.77
C LEU A 139 13.30 -0.90 11.41
#